data_1db07aed44f2c4be2b32ed86ac962c6a
#
_entry.id   1db07aed44f2c4be2b32ed86ac962c6a
#
_cell.length_a   1.000
_cell.length_b   1.000
_cell.length_c   1.000
_cell.angle_alpha   90.00
_cell.angle_beta   90.00
_cell.angle_gamma   90.00
#
_symmetry.space_group_name_H-M   'P 1'
#
loop_
_entity.id
_entity.type
_entity.pdbx_description
1 polymer ?
#
loop_
_entity_poly.entity_id
_entity_poly.type
_entity_poly.pdbx_seq_one_letter_code
_entity_poly.pdbx_strand_id
1 'polypeptide(L)'
;MAKKFWTFIGNDKYDIGLTGSTVYVYDKNGTELAAFKDLTYAYNAVISPLGDIFVVKTTDGRMAIYSFEPLKLIKKFRFSKIDGGQDENMVFSPDGKYFYSIESHTSTLKTLLAKYKTDDFSLVCQLFSDRERFRLSAIEYDENTDCYYVLGILYSPVTKMANTWFVAKLVDDELVDMRYLTEGERDFGDAVNRLKVMGYTEKAFQWSAFRYKKEYDDRYKISLDEIKALNYSLAALWKNASTTPIEKKD
;
A
#
# COMPACT_ATOMS: atom_id res chain seq x y z
N MET A 1 17.97 22.32 -8.47
CA MET A 1 17.77 21.38 -7.33
C MET A 1 17.17 20.09 -7.86
N ALA A 2 17.71 18.94 -7.49
CA ALA A 2 17.12 17.65 -7.84
C ALA A 2 15.74 17.50 -7.18
N LYS A 3 14.77 16.99 -7.91
CA LYS A 3 13.43 16.74 -7.38
C LYS A 3 13.49 15.67 -6.28
N LYS A 4 12.83 15.91 -5.16
CA LYS A 4 12.70 14.93 -4.07
C LYS A 4 11.33 14.27 -4.14
N PHE A 5 11.30 13.00 -4.46
CA PHE A 5 10.06 12.23 -4.59
C PHE A 5 9.65 11.57 -3.27
N TRP A 6 8.36 11.54 -2.99
CA TRP A 6 7.76 10.67 -1.98
C TRP A 6 7.75 9.23 -2.47
N THR A 7 7.30 9.04 -3.69
CA THR A 7 7.22 7.76 -4.35
C THR A 7 7.99 7.84 -5.65
N PHE A 8 8.80 6.83 -5.94
CA PHE A 8 9.47 6.68 -7.22
C PHE A 8 9.48 5.19 -7.59
N ILE A 9 8.61 4.82 -8.50
CA ILE A 9 8.42 3.44 -8.95
C ILE A 9 8.52 3.38 -10.46
N GLY A 10 8.76 2.20 -11.01
CA GLY A 10 8.85 2.06 -12.46
C GLY A 10 8.59 0.63 -12.93
N ASN A 11 8.42 0.50 -14.24
CA ASN A 11 8.45 -0.76 -14.99
C ASN A 11 9.62 -0.71 -15.98
N ASP A 12 9.68 -1.62 -16.94
CA ASP A 12 10.78 -1.68 -17.92
C ASP A 12 10.87 -0.46 -18.84
N LYS A 13 9.76 0.29 -19.02
CA LYS A 13 9.67 1.39 -19.96
C LYS A 13 9.66 2.77 -19.32
N TYR A 14 9.00 2.89 -18.16
CA TYR A 14 8.68 4.19 -17.54
C TYR A 14 9.00 4.20 -16.06
N ASP A 15 9.33 5.39 -15.55
CA ASP A 15 9.42 5.70 -14.14
C ASP A 15 8.39 6.77 -13.76
N ILE A 16 7.76 6.62 -12.60
CA ILE A 16 6.76 7.52 -12.05
C ILE A 16 7.29 8.11 -10.75
N GLY A 17 7.34 9.44 -10.67
CA GLY A 17 7.76 10.17 -9.48
C GLY A 17 6.65 11.05 -8.91
N LEU A 18 6.34 10.92 -7.63
CA LEU A 18 5.34 11.72 -6.94
C LEU A 18 5.99 12.71 -5.98
N THR A 19 5.62 13.98 -6.06
CA THR A 19 6.08 15.03 -5.13
C THR A 19 5.01 15.50 -4.15
N GLY A 20 3.82 14.89 -4.20
CA GLY A 20 2.62 15.29 -3.46
C GLY A 20 1.71 16.23 -4.26
N SER A 21 2.25 17.12 -5.09
CA SER A 21 1.48 18.06 -5.92
C SER A 21 1.60 17.81 -7.42
N THR A 22 2.52 16.96 -7.83
CA THR A 22 2.78 16.66 -9.25
C THR A 22 3.13 15.19 -9.41
N VAL A 23 2.56 14.59 -10.45
CA VAL A 23 2.86 13.25 -10.94
C VAL A 23 3.75 13.39 -12.16
N TYR A 24 5.00 12.96 -12.04
CA TYR A 24 5.98 12.98 -13.13
C TYR A 24 6.08 11.61 -13.77
N VAL A 25 6.23 11.59 -15.09
CA VAL A 25 6.53 10.37 -15.85
C VAL A 25 7.83 10.60 -16.61
N TYR A 26 8.74 9.64 -16.51
CA TYR A 26 10.04 9.64 -17.18
C TYR A 26 10.19 8.41 -18.06
N ASP A 27 11.01 8.53 -19.11
CA ASP A 27 11.58 7.37 -19.78
C ASP A 27 12.76 6.77 -18.96
N LYS A 28 13.27 5.64 -19.40
CA LYS A 28 14.41 4.97 -18.72
C LYS A 28 15.76 5.70 -18.89
N ASN A 29 15.82 6.74 -19.70
CA ASN A 29 16.98 7.64 -19.82
C ASN A 29 16.87 8.81 -18.84
N GLY A 30 15.78 8.90 -18.07
CA GLY A 30 15.51 10.00 -17.14
C GLY A 30 14.94 11.25 -17.80
N THR A 31 14.48 11.17 -19.07
CA THR A 31 13.80 12.26 -19.75
C THR A 31 12.40 12.41 -19.21
N GLU A 32 12.01 13.62 -18.80
CA GLU A 32 10.66 13.92 -18.37
C GLU A 32 9.71 13.93 -19.58
N LEU A 33 8.76 12.98 -19.60
CA LEU A 33 7.77 12.83 -20.65
C LEU A 33 6.49 13.61 -20.34
N ALA A 34 6.11 13.69 -19.06
CA ALA A 34 4.93 14.39 -18.59
C ALA A 34 5.05 14.84 -17.14
N ALA A 35 4.28 15.90 -16.80
CA ALA A 35 4.10 16.38 -15.43
C ALA A 35 2.62 16.77 -15.22
N PHE A 36 1.87 15.89 -14.56
CA PHE A 36 0.45 16.08 -14.26
C PHE A 36 0.27 16.77 -12.90
N LYS A 37 -0.59 17.80 -12.85
CA LYS A 37 -0.92 18.55 -11.62
C LYS A 37 -2.38 18.42 -11.22
N ASP A 38 -2.98 17.31 -11.60
CA ASP A 38 -4.42 17.05 -11.39
C ASP A 38 -4.76 16.67 -9.93
N LEU A 39 -3.74 16.29 -9.16
CA LEU A 39 -3.87 15.82 -7.79
C LEU A 39 -3.07 16.69 -6.83
N THR A 40 -3.56 16.78 -5.61
CA THR A 40 -2.83 17.23 -4.42
C THR A 40 -2.70 16.06 -3.45
N TYR A 41 -1.63 16.04 -2.67
CA TYR A 41 -1.37 14.96 -1.70
C TYR A 41 -1.25 13.56 -2.33
N ALA A 42 -0.66 13.48 -3.54
CA ALA A 42 -0.37 12.23 -4.24
C ALA A 42 0.86 11.56 -3.62
N TYR A 43 0.68 10.41 -2.98
CA TYR A 43 1.76 9.70 -2.28
C TYR A 43 1.86 8.22 -2.63
N ASN A 44 0.84 7.63 -3.23
CA ASN A 44 0.87 6.22 -3.59
C ASN A 44 0.55 6.04 -5.08
N ALA A 45 1.31 5.18 -5.74
CA ALA A 45 1.08 4.81 -7.13
C ALA A 45 1.34 3.32 -7.35
N VAL A 46 0.65 2.76 -8.34
CA VAL A 46 0.86 1.38 -8.79
C VAL A 46 0.74 1.33 -10.31
N ILE A 47 1.60 0.55 -10.94
CA ILE A 47 1.61 0.34 -12.40
C ILE A 47 0.91 -0.99 -12.70
N SER A 48 0.05 -0.99 -13.71
CA SER A 48 -0.57 -2.22 -14.23
C SER A 48 0.51 -3.21 -14.70
N PRO A 49 0.36 -4.51 -14.45
CA PRO A 49 1.28 -5.52 -14.96
C PRO A 49 1.33 -5.57 -16.49
N LEU A 50 0.29 -5.05 -17.17
CA LEU A 50 0.27 -4.90 -18.62
C LEU A 50 1.09 -3.71 -19.11
N GLY A 51 1.51 -2.80 -18.21
CA GLY A 51 2.31 -1.63 -18.53
C GLY A 51 1.58 -0.54 -19.34
N ASP A 52 0.27 -0.58 -19.39
CA ASP A 52 -0.60 0.30 -20.17
C ASP A 52 -1.11 1.50 -19.39
N ILE A 53 -1.37 1.31 -18.10
CA ILE A 53 -1.89 2.32 -17.17
C ILE A 53 -1.15 2.32 -15.83
N PHE A 54 -1.33 3.42 -15.10
CA PHE A 54 -0.98 3.50 -13.70
C PHE A 54 -2.04 4.26 -12.91
N VAL A 55 -2.16 3.92 -11.64
CA VAL A 55 -3.12 4.52 -10.71
C VAL A 55 -2.34 5.29 -9.64
N VAL A 56 -2.80 6.51 -9.36
CA VAL A 56 -2.25 7.36 -8.30
C VAL A 56 -3.33 7.63 -7.27
N LYS A 57 -3.01 7.44 -6.01
CA LYS A 57 -3.91 7.65 -4.87
C LYS A 57 -3.41 8.81 -4.01
N THR A 58 -4.34 9.54 -3.44
CA THR A 58 -4.06 10.70 -2.59
C THR A 58 -4.52 10.45 -1.16
N THR A 59 -3.91 11.14 -0.20
CA THR A 59 -4.31 11.07 1.20
C THR A 59 -5.63 11.77 1.51
N ASP A 60 -6.17 12.55 0.56
CA ASP A 60 -7.46 13.23 0.70
C ASP A 60 -8.63 12.48 0.05
N GLY A 61 -8.47 11.18 -0.25
CA GLY A 61 -9.53 10.31 -0.75
C GLY A 61 -9.81 10.44 -2.25
N ARG A 62 -8.84 10.89 -3.05
CA ARG A 62 -8.95 10.91 -4.51
C ARG A 62 -8.06 9.86 -5.16
N MET A 63 -8.46 9.46 -6.35
CA MET A 63 -7.73 8.55 -7.22
C MET A 63 -7.73 9.09 -8.64
N ALA A 64 -6.60 8.96 -9.32
CA ALA A 64 -6.46 9.28 -10.73
C ALA A 64 -5.79 8.14 -11.48
N ILE A 65 -6.25 7.88 -12.68
CA ILE A 65 -5.80 6.83 -13.57
C ILE A 65 -5.28 7.47 -14.83
N TYR A 66 -4.08 7.10 -15.21
CA TYR A 66 -3.38 7.62 -16.38
C TYR A 66 -3.01 6.50 -17.32
N SER A 67 -3.03 6.75 -18.63
CA SER A 67 -2.41 5.88 -19.63
C SER A 67 -0.98 6.30 -19.91
N PHE A 68 -0.16 5.33 -20.33
CA PHE A 68 1.19 5.61 -20.83
C PHE A 68 1.18 5.96 -22.32
N GLU A 69 0.35 5.31 -23.12
CA GLU A 69 0.32 5.48 -24.57
C GLU A 69 -1.13 5.69 -25.07
N PRO A 70 -1.55 6.93 -25.38
CA PRO A 70 -0.83 8.20 -25.15
C PRO A 70 -0.82 8.57 -23.66
N LEU A 71 0.23 9.33 -23.24
CA LEU A 71 0.32 9.87 -21.89
C LEU A 71 -0.79 10.87 -21.61
N LYS A 72 -1.79 10.46 -20.80
CA LYS A 72 -2.93 11.33 -20.44
C LYS A 72 -3.63 10.84 -19.18
N LEU A 73 -4.32 11.76 -18.51
CA LEU A 73 -5.31 11.43 -17.50
C LEU A 73 -6.52 10.76 -18.18
N ILE A 74 -6.90 9.58 -17.71
CA ILE A 74 -8.08 8.84 -18.20
C ILE A 74 -9.29 9.17 -17.31
N LYS A 75 -9.13 9.03 -15.99
CA LYS A 75 -10.22 9.20 -15.03
C LYS A 75 -9.69 9.74 -13.71
N LYS A 76 -10.49 10.59 -13.07
CA LYS A 76 -10.25 11.04 -11.70
C LYS A 76 -11.57 11.00 -10.95
N PHE A 77 -11.54 10.43 -9.74
CA PHE A 77 -12.73 10.35 -8.90
C PHE A 77 -12.35 10.43 -7.42
N ARG A 78 -13.34 10.61 -6.58
CA ARG A 78 -13.21 10.59 -5.13
C ARG A 78 -13.82 9.28 -4.61
N PHE A 79 -13.01 8.47 -3.94
CA PHE A 79 -13.45 7.22 -3.33
C PHE A 79 -13.87 7.41 -1.86
N SER A 80 -13.32 8.43 -1.18
CA SER A 80 -13.70 8.77 0.19
C SER A 80 -13.88 10.27 0.34
N LYS A 81 -14.79 10.68 1.23
CA LYS A 81 -14.97 12.10 1.63
C LYS A 81 -14.08 12.48 2.82
N ILE A 82 -13.43 11.50 3.41
CA ILE A 82 -12.67 11.65 4.64
C ILE A 82 -11.20 11.46 4.29
N ASP A 83 -10.32 12.13 5.02
CA ASP A 83 -8.87 12.00 4.86
C ASP A 83 -8.47 10.54 4.93
N GLY A 84 -8.05 10.00 3.80
CA GLY A 84 -7.51 8.64 3.70
C GLY A 84 -6.18 8.56 4.44
N GLY A 85 -5.87 7.40 5.00
CA GLY A 85 -4.54 7.15 5.55
C GLY A 85 -3.48 7.24 4.45
N GLN A 86 -2.31 7.75 4.77
CA GLN A 86 -1.17 7.82 3.84
C GLN A 86 -0.64 6.44 3.43
N ASP A 87 -1.09 5.40 4.11
CA ASP A 87 -0.41 4.15 4.25
C ASP A 87 -1.07 3.01 3.48
N GLU A 88 -2.20 3.29 2.86
CA GLU A 88 -3.04 2.29 2.27
C GLU A 88 -2.66 2.05 0.83
N ASN A 89 -2.02 0.91 0.59
CA ASN A 89 -1.54 0.58 -0.73
C ASN A 89 -2.61 0.02 -1.66
N MET A 90 -2.22 -0.13 -2.89
CA MET A 90 -2.99 -0.72 -3.98
C MET A 90 -2.18 -1.84 -4.62
N VAL A 91 -2.85 -2.79 -5.24
CA VAL A 91 -2.24 -3.84 -6.04
C VAL A 91 -3.13 -4.20 -7.22
N PHE A 92 -2.55 -4.44 -8.38
CA PHE A 92 -3.28 -5.00 -9.53
C PHE A 92 -3.43 -6.51 -9.42
N SER A 93 -4.45 -7.05 -10.08
CA SER A 93 -4.49 -8.48 -10.39
C SER A 93 -3.40 -8.82 -11.42
N PRO A 94 -2.87 -10.05 -11.40
CA PRO A 94 -1.80 -10.46 -12.33
C PRO A 94 -2.18 -10.32 -13.80
N ASP A 95 -3.46 -10.52 -14.11
CA ASP A 95 -4.01 -10.36 -15.46
C ASP A 95 -4.35 -8.91 -15.84
N GLY A 96 -4.13 -7.96 -14.91
CA GLY A 96 -4.39 -6.54 -15.10
C GLY A 96 -5.87 -6.16 -15.18
N LYS A 97 -6.82 -7.09 -14.98
CA LYS A 97 -8.27 -6.81 -15.14
C LYS A 97 -8.89 -6.09 -13.94
N TYR A 98 -8.25 -6.20 -12.78
CA TYR A 98 -8.73 -5.58 -11.56
C TYR A 98 -7.57 -4.90 -10.83
N PHE A 99 -7.91 -3.96 -9.96
CA PHE A 99 -7.01 -3.53 -8.92
C PHE A 99 -7.74 -3.41 -7.58
N TYR A 100 -7.02 -3.71 -6.54
CA TYR A 100 -7.48 -3.61 -5.16
C TYR A 100 -6.89 -2.35 -4.52
N SER A 101 -7.70 -1.65 -3.75
CA SER A 101 -7.30 -0.46 -2.99
C SER A 101 -7.75 -0.59 -1.55
N ILE A 102 -6.83 -0.51 -0.60
CA ILE A 102 -7.20 -0.36 0.81
C ILE A 102 -7.68 1.06 1.01
N GLU A 103 -8.89 1.24 1.51
CA GLU A 103 -9.52 2.54 1.72
C GLU A 103 -9.93 2.70 3.17
N SER A 104 -9.50 3.80 3.81
CA SER A 104 -9.88 4.12 5.18
C SER A 104 -11.05 5.08 5.26
N HIS A 105 -11.88 4.83 6.26
CA HIS A 105 -12.85 5.77 6.77
C HIS A 105 -12.40 6.24 8.16
N THR A 106 -11.66 7.35 8.20
CA THR A 106 -10.95 7.82 9.41
C THR A 106 -11.84 8.10 10.61
N SER A 107 -13.10 8.49 10.39
CA SER A 107 -14.05 8.74 11.48
C SER A 107 -14.47 7.47 12.25
N THR A 108 -14.27 6.28 11.68
CA THR A 108 -14.78 5.02 12.24
C THR A 108 -13.68 4.01 12.57
N LEU A 109 -12.42 4.32 12.33
CA LEU A 109 -11.29 3.36 12.37
C LEU A 109 -11.54 2.12 11.49
N LYS A 110 -12.40 2.24 10.49
CA LYS A 110 -12.71 1.17 9.54
C LYS A 110 -11.85 1.32 8.31
N THR A 111 -11.36 0.20 7.82
CA THR A 111 -10.81 0.10 6.47
C THR A 111 -11.58 -0.96 5.71
N LEU A 112 -11.65 -0.79 4.43
CA LEU A 112 -12.21 -1.77 3.50
C LEU A 112 -11.23 -2.02 2.37
N LEU A 113 -11.43 -3.10 1.65
CA LEU A 113 -10.70 -3.38 0.42
C LEU A 113 -11.65 -3.21 -0.76
N ALA A 114 -11.45 -2.14 -1.52
CA ALA A 114 -12.22 -1.86 -2.72
C ALA A 114 -11.58 -2.57 -3.92
N LYS A 115 -12.42 -3.25 -4.72
CA LYS A 115 -12.03 -3.92 -5.97
C LYS A 115 -12.62 -3.14 -7.13
N TYR A 116 -11.77 -2.70 -8.04
CA TYR A 116 -12.15 -1.94 -9.25
C TYR A 116 -11.83 -2.75 -10.51
N LYS A 117 -12.67 -2.64 -11.54
CA LYS A 117 -12.30 -3.08 -12.89
C LYS A 117 -11.31 -2.10 -13.51
N THR A 118 -10.52 -2.58 -14.45
CA THR A 118 -9.58 -1.73 -15.20
C THR A 118 -10.10 -1.28 -16.56
N ASP A 119 -11.13 -1.90 -17.09
CA ASP A 119 -11.74 -1.56 -18.38
C ASP A 119 -12.52 -0.23 -18.33
N ASP A 120 -13.27 0.01 -17.26
CA ASP A 120 -14.11 1.22 -17.07
C ASP A 120 -13.87 1.93 -15.74
N PHE A 121 -13.00 1.36 -14.91
CA PHE A 121 -12.70 1.84 -13.54
C PHE A 121 -13.93 1.94 -12.65
N SER A 122 -14.87 1.02 -12.83
CA SER A 122 -16.03 0.89 -11.97
C SER A 122 -15.69 0.09 -10.72
N LEU A 123 -16.32 0.46 -9.60
CA LEU A 123 -16.26 -0.29 -8.35
C LEU A 123 -17.04 -1.61 -8.52
N VAL A 124 -16.37 -2.73 -8.29
CA VAL A 124 -16.98 -4.07 -8.31
C VAL A 124 -17.63 -4.37 -6.96
N CYS A 125 -16.85 -4.26 -5.90
CA CYS A 125 -17.31 -4.51 -4.53
C CYS A 125 -16.40 -3.80 -3.52
N GLN A 126 -16.90 -3.73 -2.29
CA GLN A 126 -16.16 -3.26 -1.12
C GLN A 126 -16.14 -4.39 -0.09
N LEU A 127 -15.04 -5.10 -0.04
CA LEU A 127 -14.83 -6.21 0.88
C LEU A 127 -14.61 -5.68 2.30
N PHE A 128 -15.14 -6.39 3.29
CA PHE A 128 -14.98 -6.11 4.73
C PHE A 128 -15.56 -4.77 5.20
N SER A 129 -16.43 -4.14 4.42
CA SER A 129 -17.07 -2.86 4.76
C SER A 129 -18.03 -2.98 5.96
N ASP A 130 -18.56 -4.16 6.22
CA ASP A 130 -19.43 -4.50 7.35
C ASP A 130 -18.66 -4.86 8.63
N ARG A 131 -17.35 -5.15 8.52
CA ARG A 131 -16.53 -5.53 9.68
C ARG A 131 -16.26 -4.35 10.58
N GLU A 132 -16.70 -4.44 11.81
CA GLU A 132 -16.35 -3.49 12.86
C GLU A 132 -14.98 -3.83 13.46
N ARG A 133 -14.29 -2.80 13.96
CA ARG A 133 -13.01 -2.96 14.66
C ARG A 133 -11.95 -3.73 13.86
N PHE A 134 -11.95 -3.50 12.57
CA PHE A 134 -11.09 -4.12 11.59
C PHE A 134 -10.32 -3.05 10.83
N ARG A 135 -9.01 -3.22 10.68
CA ARG A 135 -8.18 -2.33 9.87
C ARG A 135 -7.22 -3.14 9.02
N LEU A 136 -7.19 -2.83 7.75
CA LEU A 136 -6.16 -3.27 6.81
C LEU A 136 -5.10 -2.17 6.70
N SER A 137 -3.84 -2.56 6.54
CA SER A 137 -2.73 -1.63 6.37
C SER A 137 -1.90 -1.92 5.12
N ALA A 138 -1.84 -3.16 4.66
CA ALA A 138 -1.11 -3.50 3.46
C ALA A 138 -1.77 -4.67 2.72
N ILE A 139 -1.60 -4.70 1.39
CA ILE A 139 -1.92 -5.81 0.51
C ILE A 139 -0.77 -5.99 -0.49
N GLU A 140 -0.39 -7.23 -0.75
CA GLU A 140 0.66 -7.59 -1.70
C GLU A 140 0.26 -8.86 -2.44
N TYR A 141 0.52 -8.90 -3.74
CA TYR A 141 0.45 -10.13 -4.52
C TYR A 141 1.83 -10.78 -4.57
N ASP A 142 1.90 -12.07 -4.30
CA ASP A 142 3.13 -12.87 -4.38
C ASP A 142 3.03 -13.85 -5.55
N GLU A 143 3.86 -13.62 -6.57
CA GLU A 143 3.89 -14.42 -7.80
C GLU A 143 4.29 -15.88 -7.55
N ASN A 144 5.12 -16.14 -6.52
CA ASN A 144 5.60 -17.49 -6.23
C ASN A 144 4.51 -18.41 -5.68
N THR A 145 3.52 -17.83 -5.00
CA THR A 145 2.41 -18.57 -4.38
C THR A 145 1.09 -18.34 -5.08
N ASP A 146 1.07 -17.46 -6.10
CA ASP A 146 -0.13 -17.02 -6.83
C ASP A 146 -1.25 -16.58 -5.87
N CYS A 147 -0.89 -15.75 -4.89
CA CYS A 147 -1.80 -15.39 -3.82
C CYS A 147 -1.59 -13.96 -3.36
N TYR A 148 -2.67 -13.31 -2.93
CA TYR A 148 -2.59 -12.05 -2.21
C TYR A 148 -2.40 -12.29 -0.72
N TYR A 149 -1.58 -11.46 -0.10
CA TYR A 149 -1.39 -11.40 1.35
C TYR A 149 -1.81 -10.04 1.87
N VAL A 150 -2.50 -10.04 3.01
CA VAL A 150 -3.06 -8.84 3.63
C VAL A 150 -2.57 -8.72 5.05
N LEU A 151 -2.10 -7.55 5.43
CA LEU A 151 -1.68 -7.20 6.79
C LEU A 151 -2.75 -6.35 7.46
N GLY A 152 -3.10 -6.66 8.71
CA GLY A 152 -4.15 -5.92 9.39
C GLY A 152 -4.17 -6.07 10.91
N ILE A 153 -5.20 -5.46 11.51
CA ILE A 153 -5.46 -5.43 12.94
C ILE A 153 -6.94 -5.73 13.19
N LEU A 154 -7.19 -6.61 14.16
CA LEU A 154 -8.49 -6.77 14.79
C LEU A 154 -8.45 -6.07 16.15
N TYR A 155 -9.34 -5.11 16.38
CA TYR A 155 -9.44 -4.42 17.66
C TYR A 155 -10.33 -5.19 18.64
N SER A 156 -9.89 -5.34 19.88
CA SER A 156 -10.68 -6.02 20.90
C SER A 156 -12.03 -5.34 21.14
N PRO A 157 -13.11 -6.12 21.30
CA PRO A 157 -14.40 -5.59 21.67
C PRO A 157 -14.48 -5.11 23.13
N VAL A 158 -13.60 -5.60 24.00
CA VAL A 158 -13.69 -5.39 25.46
C VAL A 158 -12.77 -4.25 25.91
N THR A 159 -11.60 -4.14 25.33
CA THR A 159 -10.64 -3.09 25.67
C THR A 159 -10.13 -2.42 24.41
N LYS A 160 -10.01 -1.11 24.41
CA LYS A 160 -9.40 -0.37 23.28
C LYS A 160 -7.93 -0.73 23.06
N MET A 161 -7.34 -1.56 23.91
CA MET A 161 -5.91 -1.81 24.02
C MET A 161 -5.46 -3.23 23.63
N ALA A 162 -6.38 -4.20 23.58
CA ALA A 162 -6.02 -5.56 23.19
C ALA A 162 -6.30 -5.76 21.70
N ASN A 163 -5.30 -5.57 20.88
CA ASN A 163 -5.37 -5.75 19.44
C ASN A 163 -4.76 -7.09 19.05
N THR A 164 -5.36 -7.73 18.05
CA THR A 164 -4.77 -8.91 17.40
C THR A 164 -4.24 -8.48 16.03
N TRP A 165 -2.94 -8.57 15.85
CA TRP A 165 -2.27 -8.28 14.57
C TRP A 165 -2.19 -9.55 13.76
N PHE A 166 -2.47 -9.43 12.48
CA PHE A 166 -2.50 -10.59 11.61
C PHE A 166 -1.92 -10.30 10.24
N VAL A 167 -1.47 -11.38 9.60
CA VAL A 167 -1.29 -11.49 8.16
C VAL A 167 -2.11 -12.68 7.66
N ALA A 168 -2.85 -12.49 6.58
CA ALA A 168 -3.75 -13.51 6.03
C ALA A 168 -3.61 -13.59 4.52
N LYS A 169 -4.02 -14.70 3.93
CA LYS A 169 -4.24 -14.82 2.49
C LYS A 169 -5.61 -14.26 2.14
N LEU A 170 -5.71 -13.65 0.98
CA LEU A 170 -6.98 -13.27 0.36
C LEU A 170 -7.23 -14.21 -0.82
N VAL A 171 -8.24 -15.05 -0.70
CA VAL A 171 -8.64 -16.03 -1.72
C VAL A 171 -10.14 -15.89 -1.93
N ASP A 172 -10.58 -15.79 -3.17
CA ASP A 172 -12.00 -15.61 -3.53
C ASP A 172 -12.68 -14.48 -2.76
N ASP A 173 -11.96 -13.36 -2.61
CA ASP A 173 -12.40 -12.16 -1.89
C ASP A 173 -12.63 -12.38 -0.37
N GLU A 174 -12.12 -13.47 0.21
CA GLU A 174 -12.18 -13.77 1.64
C GLU A 174 -10.79 -13.89 2.29
N LEU A 175 -10.68 -13.49 3.56
CA LEU A 175 -9.47 -13.71 4.34
C LEU A 175 -9.44 -15.12 4.87
N VAL A 176 -8.44 -15.89 4.44
CA VAL A 176 -8.22 -17.27 4.88
C VAL A 176 -6.82 -17.44 5.46
N ASP A 177 -6.60 -18.54 6.19
CA ASP A 177 -5.30 -18.91 6.74
C ASP A 177 -4.62 -17.73 7.48
N MET A 178 -5.40 -17.10 8.37
CA MET A 178 -4.95 -15.98 9.17
C MET A 178 -3.89 -16.45 10.17
N ARG A 179 -2.77 -15.74 10.21
CA ARG A 179 -1.68 -15.94 11.15
C ARG A 179 -1.43 -14.68 11.96
N TYR A 180 -0.90 -14.87 13.14
CA TYR A 180 -0.83 -13.84 14.16
C TYR A 180 0.59 -13.34 14.37
N LEU A 181 0.68 -12.06 14.65
CA LEU A 181 1.92 -11.31 14.78
C LEU A 181 1.99 -10.64 16.15
N THR A 182 3.18 -10.43 16.63
CA THR A 182 3.41 -9.43 17.67
C THR A 182 3.18 -8.03 17.12
N GLU A 183 2.93 -7.07 17.98
CA GLU A 183 2.80 -5.65 17.59
C GLU A 183 4.02 -5.17 16.80
N GLY A 184 5.20 -5.53 17.29
CA GLY A 184 6.45 -5.14 16.65
C GLY A 184 6.67 -5.76 15.27
N GLU A 185 6.30 -7.02 15.06
CA GLU A 185 6.37 -7.66 13.73
C GLU A 185 5.41 -7.00 12.75
N ARG A 186 4.18 -6.72 13.19
CA ARG A 186 3.19 -6.02 12.39
C ARG A 186 3.65 -4.62 12.02
N ASP A 187 4.11 -3.84 13.00
CA ASP A 187 4.56 -2.47 12.77
C ASP A 187 5.77 -2.40 11.86
N PHE A 188 6.72 -3.32 12.04
CA PHE A 188 7.86 -3.44 11.15
C PHE A 188 7.43 -3.81 9.72
N GLY A 189 6.55 -4.80 9.59
CA GLY A 189 6.01 -5.24 8.31
C GLY A 189 5.26 -4.14 7.57
N ASP A 190 4.44 -3.38 8.27
CA ASP A 190 3.73 -2.22 7.71
C ASP A 190 4.70 -1.13 7.22
N ALA A 191 5.70 -0.80 8.01
CA ALA A 191 6.68 0.21 7.66
C ALA A 191 7.54 -0.20 6.45
N VAL A 192 7.98 -1.46 6.37
CA VAL A 192 8.77 -1.96 5.24
C VAL A 192 7.91 -2.05 3.98
N ASN A 193 6.68 -2.57 4.08
CA ASN A 193 5.77 -2.62 2.94
C ASN A 193 5.49 -1.22 2.38
N ARG A 194 5.26 -0.23 3.24
CA ARG A 194 5.10 1.17 2.84
C ARG A 194 6.30 1.69 2.06
N LEU A 195 7.51 1.46 2.56
CA LEU A 195 8.73 1.86 1.84
C LEU A 195 8.84 1.17 0.49
N LYS A 196 8.50 -0.12 0.41
CA LYS A 196 8.49 -0.90 -0.82
C LYS A 196 7.56 -0.28 -1.87
N VAL A 197 6.29 -0.03 -1.52
CA VAL A 197 5.31 0.57 -2.44
C VAL A 197 5.65 2.01 -2.84
N MET A 198 6.44 2.71 -2.05
CA MET A 198 6.95 4.04 -2.37
C MET A 198 8.30 4.00 -3.11
N GLY A 199 8.81 2.81 -3.47
CA GLY A 199 10.06 2.64 -4.22
C GLY A 199 11.30 2.95 -3.40
N TYR A 200 11.25 2.81 -2.07
CA TYR A 200 12.36 3.03 -1.15
C TYR A 200 13.03 4.40 -1.30
N THR A 201 12.24 5.45 -1.50
CA THR A 201 12.79 6.80 -1.62
C THR A 201 13.34 7.29 -0.28
N GLU A 202 14.42 8.09 -0.35
CA GLU A 202 15.01 8.71 0.85
C GLU A 202 13.99 9.57 1.61
N LYS A 203 13.10 10.27 0.89
CA LYS A 203 12.07 11.09 1.51
C LYS A 203 11.03 10.25 2.25
N ALA A 204 10.60 9.12 1.67
CA ALA A 204 9.70 8.18 2.33
C ALA A 204 10.35 7.57 3.58
N PHE A 205 11.63 7.22 3.49
CA PHE A 205 12.40 6.71 4.62
C PHE A 205 12.50 7.71 5.76
N GLN A 206 12.87 8.95 5.47
CA GLN A 206 12.98 10.03 6.47
C GLN A 206 11.66 10.33 7.19
N TRP A 207 10.50 10.12 6.54
CA TRP A 207 9.17 10.37 7.09
C TRP A 207 8.44 9.11 7.52
N SER A 208 9.04 7.94 7.37
CA SER A 208 8.45 6.67 7.76
C SER A 208 8.53 6.45 9.28
N ALA A 209 7.86 5.39 9.74
CA ALA A 209 7.98 4.92 11.13
C ALA A 209 9.44 4.64 11.53
N PHE A 210 10.34 4.34 10.58
CA PHE A 210 11.76 4.16 10.83
C PHE A 210 12.42 5.36 11.46
N ARG A 211 12.04 6.59 11.07
CA ARG A 211 12.57 7.81 11.68
C ARG A 211 12.21 7.92 13.16
N TYR A 212 10.94 7.64 13.50
CA TYR A 212 10.44 7.83 14.86
C TYR A 212 10.73 6.66 15.79
N LYS A 213 10.73 5.43 15.26
CA LYS A 213 10.97 4.22 16.06
C LYS A 213 12.45 3.86 16.20
N LYS A 214 13.32 4.37 15.33
CA LYS A 214 14.76 4.18 15.39
C LYS A 214 15.37 4.52 16.76
N GLU A 215 14.78 5.46 17.49
CA GLU A 215 15.24 5.88 18.81
C GLU A 215 14.87 4.87 19.91
N TYR A 216 13.82 4.06 19.69
CA TYR A 216 13.22 3.20 20.71
C TYR A 216 13.26 1.71 20.38
N ASP A 217 13.56 1.32 19.17
CA ASP A 217 13.52 -0.07 18.70
C ASP A 217 14.70 -0.37 17.78
N ASP A 218 15.54 -1.33 18.18
CA ASP A 218 16.75 -1.71 17.44
C ASP A 218 16.46 -2.24 16.03
N ARG A 219 15.28 -2.81 15.78
CA ARG A 219 14.84 -3.25 14.43
C ARG A 219 14.75 -2.11 13.42
N TYR A 220 14.59 -0.88 13.91
CA TYR A 220 14.51 0.31 13.08
C TYR A 220 15.84 1.07 12.93
N LYS A 221 16.92 0.56 13.57
CA LYS A 221 18.26 1.15 13.47
C LYS A 221 19.02 0.69 12.21
N ILE A 222 18.31 0.38 11.14
CA ILE A 222 18.88 -0.06 9.87
C ILE A 222 18.81 1.06 8.82
N SER A 223 19.73 1.03 7.89
CA SER A 223 19.76 1.94 6.75
C SER A 223 18.72 1.56 5.69
N LEU A 224 18.43 2.50 4.80
CA LEU A 224 17.52 2.24 3.67
C LEU A 224 18.03 1.10 2.77
N ASP A 225 19.34 1.00 2.57
CA ASP A 225 19.92 -0.06 1.74
C ASP A 225 19.84 -1.44 2.41
N GLU A 226 20.02 -1.51 3.71
CA GLU A 226 19.79 -2.74 4.48
C GLU A 226 18.32 -3.16 4.43
N ILE A 227 17.36 -2.22 4.52
CA ILE A 227 15.93 -2.53 4.37
C ILE A 227 15.63 -3.09 2.98
N LYS A 228 16.18 -2.49 1.92
CA LYS A 228 16.03 -3.00 0.55
C LYS A 228 16.57 -4.43 0.43
N ALA A 229 17.73 -4.69 1.05
CA ALA A 229 18.39 -5.99 1.02
C ALA A 229 17.61 -7.10 1.75
N LEU A 230 16.67 -6.76 2.65
CA LEU A 230 15.82 -7.75 3.32
C LEU A 230 14.95 -8.55 2.35
N ASN A 231 14.72 -8.04 1.15
CA ASN A 231 13.78 -8.62 0.16
C ASN A 231 12.44 -9.01 0.81
N TYR A 232 11.91 -8.09 1.63
CA TYR A 232 10.75 -8.32 2.48
C TYR A 232 9.48 -8.52 1.65
N SER A 233 8.66 -9.51 2.06
CA SER A 233 7.33 -9.72 1.50
C SER A 233 6.32 -10.11 2.59
N LEU A 234 5.04 -9.81 2.36
CA LEU A 234 3.97 -10.26 3.24
C LEU A 234 3.82 -11.79 3.23
N ALA A 235 4.16 -12.45 2.13
CA ALA A 235 4.22 -13.91 2.03
C ALA A 235 5.30 -14.49 2.97
N ALA A 236 6.48 -13.88 3.03
CA ALA A 236 7.55 -14.30 3.95
C ALA A 236 7.15 -14.05 5.41
N LEU A 237 6.53 -12.91 5.70
CA LEU A 237 5.97 -12.61 7.03
C LEU A 237 4.95 -13.66 7.43
N TRP A 238 4.02 -14.00 6.54
CA TRP A 238 3.00 -15.00 6.78
C TRP A 238 3.60 -16.39 7.08
N LYS A 239 4.63 -16.82 6.36
CA LYS A 239 5.31 -18.12 6.61
C LYS A 239 5.87 -18.23 8.02
N ASN A 240 6.35 -17.14 8.57
CA ASN A 240 7.02 -17.09 9.88
C ASN A 240 6.07 -16.75 11.04
N ALA A 241 4.84 -16.30 10.75
CA ALA A 241 3.87 -15.89 11.75
C ALA A 241 3.24 -17.08 12.49
N SER A 242 2.78 -16.83 13.73
CA SER A 242 2.13 -17.84 14.57
C SER A 242 0.79 -18.29 14.02
N THR A 243 0.51 -19.58 14.08
CA THR A 243 -0.81 -20.14 13.74
C THR A 243 -1.85 -19.98 14.86
N THR A 244 -1.39 -19.62 16.07
CA THR A 244 -2.27 -19.35 17.22
C THR A 244 -2.15 -17.91 17.66
N PRO A 245 -3.23 -17.28 18.17
CA PRO A 245 -3.16 -15.93 18.71
C PRO A 245 -2.07 -15.80 19.76
N ILE A 246 -1.32 -14.69 19.67
CA ILE A 246 -0.24 -14.40 20.62
C ILE A 246 -0.88 -13.72 21.83
N GLU A 247 -0.86 -14.42 22.96
CA GLU A 247 -1.28 -13.84 24.23
C GLU A 247 -0.31 -12.72 24.65
N LYS A 248 -0.87 -11.57 25.02
CA LYS A 248 -0.07 -10.53 25.69
C LYS A 248 0.33 -11.11 27.05
N LYS A 249 1.61 -11.24 27.31
CA LYS A 249 2.11 -11.34 28.67
C LYS A 249 1.94 -9.96 29.31
N ASP A 250 1.06 -9.91 30.30
CA ASP A 250 0.90 -8.73 31.19
C ASP A 250 2.22 -8.30 31.84
#